data_9ae5161bb28fd88f1938e8171d16ad33
#
_entry.id   9ae5161bb28fd88f1938e8171d16ad33
#
_cell.length_a   1.000
_cell.length_b   1.000
_cell.length_c   1.000
_cell.angle_alpha   90.00
_cell.angle_beta   90.00
_cell.angle_gamma   90.00
#
_symmetry.space_group_name_H-M   'P 1'
#
loop_
_entity.id
_entity.type
_entity.pdbx_description
1 polymer ?
#
loop_
_entity_poly.entity_id
_entity_poly.type
_entity_poly.pdbx_seq_one_letter_code
_entity_poly.pdbx_strand_id
1 'polypeptide(L)'
;MARIVCHALSKHYDGGPAVLHPLDLEIADGEFIVLLGPSGCGKSTMLRMIAGLEAITGGELVIGDAVVNDLPSRERNVAMVFQNYALYPHMTVYDNIAFGLRRLKVPADEIDRRVRDVARILSLDALLDRRPRAMSGGQQQRAAIARAMIKTPAVFLFDEPLSNLDAKLRTQLRGDIKRLHRRLKTTTLYVTHDQLEAMTLADRVVLMRGGHIEQIGTPAELYGQPHTVFAAGFVGTPAMNFAAGTIKRVGATVLLDCNGARWPLATPRFAGLHDGQQVKAAIRPNHLRLVTEPDPTPGTLALTGTVELVELLGAEALVTLDWHGQPCAALVPAPMAPAPGAVVAFRFDEAALHLFDAGTERNVTLPDANPIAHAAPPAAATRTTPPAATGWSMPRS
;
A
#
# COMPACT_ATOMS: atom_id res chain seq x y z
N MET A 1 -14.52 -11.01 14.86
CA MET A 1 -13.43 -10.47 14.06
C MET A 1 -12.17 -10.80 14.83
N ALA A 2 -11.02 -10.81 14.21
CA ALA A 2 -9.82 -11.32 14.89
C ALA A 2 -8.60 -10.47 14.53
N ARG A 3 -7.79 -10.11 15.54
CA ARG A 3 -6.44 -9.58 15.35
C ARG A 3 -5.54 -10.66 14.77
N ILE A 4 -4.47 -10.27 14.08
CA ILE A 4 -3.43 -11.19 13.61
C ILE A 4 -2.12 -10.72 14.20
N VAL A 5 -1.35 -11.66 14.78
CA VAL A 5 -0.01 -11.37 15.30
C VAL A 5 0.97 -12.38 14.74
N CYS A 6 2.03 -11.86 14.14
CA CYS A 6 3.18 -12.61 13.66
C CYS A 6 4.36 -12.33 14.61
N HIS A 7 4.93 -13.36 15.21
CA HIS A 7 6.13 -13.28 16.04
C HIS A 7 7.27 -14.01 15.35
N ALA A 8 8.31 -13.28 14.94
CA ALA A 8 9.47 -13.80 14.22
C ALA A 8 9.08 -14.75 13.07
N LEU A 9 7.94 -14.46 12.40
CA LEU A 9 7.40 -15.33 11.34
C LEU A 9 8.37 -15.39 10.18
N SER A 10 8.73 -16.62 9.76
CA SER A 10 9.73 -16.83 8.71
C SER A 10 9.40 -17.99 7.79
N LYS A 11 9.98 -17.96 6.57
CA LYS A 11 9.81 -19.01 5.57
C LYS A 11 11.09 -19.30 4.83
N HIS A 12 11.46 -20.57 4.85
CA HIS A 12 12.52 -21.18 4.03
C HIS A 12 11.91 -22.32 3.22
N TYR A 13 12.36 -22.49 1.98
CA TYR A 13 12.13 -23.71 1.21
C TYR A 13 13.40 -24.57 1.27
N ASP A 14 13.25 -25.89 1.20
CA ASP A 14 14.32 -26.85 1.36
C ASP A 14 15.55 -26.51 0.52
N GLY A 15 16.70 -26.29 1.21
CA GLY A 15 17.99 -25.97 0.58
C GLY A 15 18.10 -24.57 -0.06
N GLY A 16 17.07 -23.72 0.03
CA GLY A 16 17.06 -22.39 -0.56
C GLY A 16 17.27 -21.24 0.44
N PRO A 17 17.47 -20.02 -0.06
CA PRO A 17 17.51 -18.81 0.78
C PRO A 17 16.15 -18.55 1.44
N ALA A 18 16.16 -17.74 2.50
CA ALA A 18 14.93 -17.29 3.14
C ALA A 18 14.06 -16.48 2.16
N VAL A 19 12.81 -16.89 2.01
CA VAL A 19 11.79 -16.12 1.25
C VAL A 19 11.17 -15.05 2.14
N LEU A 20 11.02 -15.37 3.44
CA LEU A 20 10.67 -14.41 4.49
C LEU A 20 11.67 -14.56 5.62
N HIS A 21 12.37 -13.49 5.93
CA HIS A 21 13.20 -13.39 7.12
C HIS A 21 12.31 -13.23 8.36
N PRO A 22 12.80 -13.59 9.57
CA PRO A 22 12.02 -13.40 10.78
C PRO A 22 11.45 -11.98 10.87
N LEU A 23 10.13 -11.87 10.94
CA LEU A 23 9.44 -10.59 11.01
C LEU A 23 8.34 -10.60 12.07
N ASP A 24 8.15 -9.43 12.67
CA ASP A 24 7.07 -9.16 13.60
C ASP A 24 6.06 -8.23 12.95
N LEU A 25 4.78 -8.58 13.05
CA LEU A 25 3.69 -7.75 12.55
C LEU A 25 2.44 -7.97 13.40
N GLU A 26 1.83 -6.88 13.83
CA GLU A 26 0.52 -6.90 14.47
C GLU A 26 -0.51 -6.17 13.59
N ILE A 27 -1.65 -6.84 13.36
CA ILE A 27 -2.80 -6.32 12.62
C ILE A 27 -3.98 -6.26 13.58
N ALA A 28 -4.53 -5.07 13.76
CA ALA A 28 -5.66 -4.87 14.66
C ALA A 28 -6.96 -5.53 14.15
N ASP A 29 -7.86 -5.80 15.08
CA ASP A 29 -9.20 -6.25 14.73
C ASP A 29 -9.93 -5.20 13.87
N GLY A 30 -10.45 -5.63 12.73
CA GLY A 30 -11.15 -4.78 11.77
C GLY A 30 -10.27 -3.85 10.95
N GLU A 31 -8.95 -3.99 10.98
CA GLU A 31 -8.00 -3.20 10.19
C GLU A 31 -7.94 -3.68 8.74
N PHE A 32 -7.79 -2.72 7.81
CA PHE A 32 -7.44 -2.99 6.41
C PHE A 32 -5.95 -2.75 6.20
N ILE A 33 -5.16 -3.82 6.17
CA ILE A 33 -3.73 -3.74 5.94
C ILE A 33 -3.36 -4.21 4.54
N VAL A 34 -2.44 -3.49 3.88
CA VAL A 34 -1.96 -3.82 2.54
C VAL A 34 -0.48 -4.20 2.59
N LEU A 35 -0.15 -5.37 2.06
CA LEU A 35 1.23 -5.77 1.77
C LEU A 35 1.60 -5.23 0.38
N LEU A 36 2.55 -4.33 0.33
CA LEU A 36 3.05 -3.67 -0.87
C LEU A 36 4.53 -3.99 -1.08
N GLY A 37 4.99 -4.07 -2.32
CA GLY A 37 6.41 -4.27 -2.65
C GLY A 37 6.61 -4.93 -4.00
N PRO A 38 7.86 -5.03 -4.49
CA PRO A 38 8.17 -5.64 -5.78
C PRO A 38 7.81 -7.10 -5.84
N SER A 39 7.73 -7.64 -7.07
CA SER A 39 7.49 -9.07 -7.29
C SER A 39 8.58 -9.91 -6.61
N GLY A 40 8.20 -11.03 -6.01
CA GLY A 40 9.13 -11.95 -5.35
C GLY A 40 9.59 -11.55 -3.94
N CYS A 41 9.13 -10.44 -3.35
CA CYS A 41 9.52 -10.02 -2.00
C CYS A 41 8.82 -10.77 -0.84
N GLY A 42 8.02 -11.81 -1.11
CA GLY A 42 7.42 -12.66 -0.07
C GLY A 42 5.95 -12.37 0.29
N LYS A 43 5.27 -11.37 -0.30
CA LYS A 43 3.88 -10.98 0.03
C LYS A 43 2.88 -12.14 -0.04
N SER A 44 2.80 -12.79 -1.22
CA SER A 44 1.86 -13.91 -1.41
C SER A 44 2.23 -15.13 -0.57
N THR A 45 3.52 -15.33 -0.27
CA THR A 45 3.98 -16.38 0.65
C THR A 45 3.46 -16.11 2.06
N MET A 46 3.62 -14.88 2.56
CA MET A 46 3.10 -14.47 3.87
C MET A 46 1.57 -14.64 3.92
N LEU A 47 0.85 -14.17 2.90
CA LEU A 47 -0.60 -14.34 2.82
C LEU A 47 -1.02 -15.81 2.87
N ARG A 48 -0.33 -16.69 2.13
CA ARG A 48 -0.60 -18.14 2.09
C ARG A 48 -0.27 -18.84 3.40
N MET A 49 0.77 -18.40 4.11
CA MET A 49 1.05 -18.89 5.46
C MET A 49 -0.08 -18.54 6.43
N ILE A 50 -0.60 -17.32 6.39
CA ILE A 50 -1.76 -16.88 7.20
C ILE A 50 -3.01 -17.69 6.82
N ALA A 51 -3.20 -17.95 5.53
CA ALA A 51 -4.31 -18.78 5.04
C ALA A 51 -4.22 -20.26 5.42
N GLY A 52 -3.06 -20.74 5.87
CA GLY A 52 -2.79 -22.17 6.10
C GLY A 52 -2.68 -23.00 4.82
N LEU A 53 -2.27 -22.35 3.73
CA LEU A 53 -1.99 -22.94 2.42
C LEU A 53 -0.49 -23.17 2.21
N GLU A 54 0.34 -22.59 3.06
CA GLU A 54 1.79 -22.72 3.07
C GLU A 54 2.25 -22.94 4.50
N ALA A 55 3.18 -23.89 4.70
CA ALA A 55 3.69 -24.19 6.03
C ALA A 55 4.62 -23.07 6.54
N ILE A 56 4.48 -22.73 7.80
CA ILE A 56 5.38 -21.83 8.52
C ILE A 56 6.64 -22.59 8.86
N THR A 57 7.82 -22.01 8.61
CA THR A 57 9.10 -22.68 8.91
C THR A 57 9.67 -22.24 10.26
N GLY A 58 9.41 -21.02 10.68
CA GLY A 58 9.82 -20.51 12.00
C GLY A 58 8.92 -19.38 12.48
N GLY A 59 8.96 -19.15 13.80
CA GLY A 59 8.12 -18.17 14.45
C GLY A 59 6.71 -18.65 14.74
N GLU A 60 5.85 -17.74 15.17
CA GLU A 60 4.49 -18.03 15.61
C GLU A 60 3.48 -17.13 14.92
N LEU A 61 2.34 -17.69 14.52
CA LEU A 61 1.20 -16.97 13.95
C LEU A 61 -0.02 -17.16 14.87
N VAL A 62 -0.57 -16.02 15.33
CA VAL A 62 -1.79 -15.99 16.15
C VAL A 62 -2.91 -15.33 15.37
N ILE A 63 -4.10 -15.94 15.34
CA ILE A 63 -5.32 -15.34 14.80
C ILE A 63 -6.39 -15.34 15.91
N GLY A 64 -6.85 -14.17 16.30
CA GLY A 64 -7.65 -13.99 17.51
C GLY A 64 -6.82 -14.31 18.76
N ASP A 65 -7.23 -15.36 19.49
CA ASP A 65 -6.54 -15.81 20.70
C ASP A 65 -5.86 -17.18 20.52
N ALA A 66 -5.81 -17.70 19.28
CA ALA A 66 -5.30 -19.02 18.99
C ALA A 66 -4.01 -18.98 18.15
N VAL A 67 -3.00 -19.75 18.55
CA VAL A 67 -1.85 -20.10 17.71
C VAL A 67 -2.34 -21.02 16.61
N VAL A 68 -2.06 -20.69 15.35
CA VAL A 68 -2.62 -21.38 14.18
C VAL A 68 -1.57 -22.06 13.30
N ASN A 69 -0.33 -22.15 13.75
CA ASN A 69 0.78 -22.72 12.95
C ASN A 69 0.40 -24.06 12.32
N ASP A 70 -0.10 -25.00 13.13
CA ASP A 70 -0.41 -26.37 12.74
C ASP A 70 -1.87 -26.58 12.32
N LEU A 71 -2.72 -25.52 12.40
CA LEU A 71 -4.11 -25.63 12.00
C LEU A 71 -4.23 -25.61 10.47
N PRO A 72 -4.98 -26.55 9.88
CA PRO A 72 -5.28 -26.52 8.46
C PRO A 72 -6.18 -25.31 8.11
N SER A 73 -6.11 -24.85 6.88
CA SER A 73 -6.82 -23.64 6.38
C SER A 73 -8.32 -23.61 6.75
N ARG A 74 -9.00 -24.78 6.73
CA ARG A 74 -10.44 -24.91 7.05
C ARG A 74 -10.79 -24.54 8.50
N GLU A 75 -9.82 -24.63 9.42
CA GLU A 75 -10.00 -24.41 10.86
C GLU A 75 -9.58 -23.00 11.32
N ARG A 76 -8.91 -22.22 10.44
CA ARG A 76 -8.42 -20.87 10.75
C ARG A 76 -9.48 -19.77 10.66
N ASN A 77 -10.71 -20.11 10.27
CA ASN A 77 -11.81 -19.17 10.05
C ASN A 77 -11.44 -17.96 9.15
N VAL A 78 -10.68 -18.23 8.08
CA VAL A 78 -10.26 -17.25 7.08
C VAL A 78 -10.96 -17.49 5.75
N ALA A 79 -11.13 -16.43 4.95
CA ALA A 79 -11.58 -16.55 3.57
C ALA A 79 -10.59 -15.87 2.65
N MET A 80 -10.24 -16.54 1.54
CA MET A 80 -9.26 -16.04 0.58
C MET A 80 -9.89 -15.82 -0.79
N VAL A 81 -9.57 -14.68 -1.39
CA VAL A 81 -9.87 -14.34 -2.78
C VAL A 81 -8.55 -14.41 -3.54
N PHE A 82 -8.48 -15.30 -4.53
CA PHE A 82 -7.29 -15.56 -5.33
C PHE A 82 -7.23 -14.64 -6.56
N GLN A 83 -6.04 -14.43 -7.08
CA GLN A 83 -5.76 -13.63 -8.27
C GLN A 83 -6.54 -14.09 -9.51
N ASN A 84 -6.77 -15.39 -9.67
CA ASN A 84 -7.52 -15.99 -10.78
C ASN A 84 -9.00 -16.24 -10.46
N TYR A 85 -9.55 -15.57 -9.42
CA TYR A 85 -10.92 -15.68 -8.92
C TYR A 85 -11.29 -17.08 -8.41
N ALA A 86 -10.70 -18.14 -8.93
CA ALA A 86 -10.86 -19.56 -8.60
C ALA A 86 -12.33 -20.02 -8.55
N LEU A 87 -13.23 -19.41 -9.34
CA LEU A 87 -14.63 -19.84 -9.45
C LEU A 87 -14.73 -21.21 -10.14
N TYR A 88 -15.66 -22.03 -9.71
CA TYR A 88 -15.99 -23.30 -10.35
C TYR A 88 -16.70 -23.04 -11.67
N PRO A 89 -16.09 -23.32 -12.86
CA PRO A 89 -16.64 -22.87 -14.15
C PRO A 89 -17.91 -23.59 -14.60
N HIS A 90 -18.16 -24.77 -14.04
CA HIS A 90 -19.34 -25.59 -14.32
C HIS A 90 -20.55 -25.24 -13.45
N MET A 91 -20.35 -24.48 -12.37
CA MET A 91 -21.38 -24.04 -11.45
C MET A 91 -21.92 -22.66 -11.84
N THR A 92 -23.17 -22.37 -11.48
CA THR A 92 -23.73 -21.01 -11.54
C THR A 92 -23.07 -20.09 -10.52
N VAL A 93 -23.31 -18.78 -10.60
CA VAL A 93 -22.89 -17.82 -9.54
C VAL A 93 -23.51 -18.18 -8.22
N TYR A 94 -24.81 -18.49 -8.21
CA TYR A 94 -25.51 -18.97 -7.02
C TYR A 94 -24.81 -20.16 -6.39
N ASP A 95 -24.51 -21.20 -7.18
CA ASP A 95 -23.87 -22.42 -6.69
C ASP A 95 -22.45 -22.17 -6.18
N ASN A 96 -21.70 -21.30 -6.85
CA ASN A 96 -20.37 -20.90 -6.41
C ASN A 96 -20.44 -20.24 -5.03
N ILE A 97 -21.36 -19.31 -4.83
CA ILE A 97 -21.55 -18.63 -3.55
C ILE A 97 -22.01 -19.63 -2.48
N ALA A 98 -23.04 -20.43 -2.77
CA ALA A 98 -23.63 -21.39 -1.84
C ALA A 98 -22.70 -22.54 -1.44
N PHE A 99 -21.65 -22.83 -2.24
CA PHE A 99 -20.83 -24.03 -2.11
C PHE A 99 -20.30 -24.28 -0.70
N GLY A 100 -19.77 -23.24 -0.06
CA GLY A 100 -19.21 -23.35 1.28
C GLY A 100 -20.25 -23.73 2.35
N LEU A 101 -21.45 -23.16 2.28
CA LEU A 101 -22.54 -23.42 3.22
C LEU A 101 -23.16 -24.81 3.01
N ARG A 102 -23.27 -25.26 1.76
CA ARG A 102 -23.71 -26.63 1.45
C ARG A 102 -22.80 -27.70 2.08
N ARG A 103 -21.47 -27.46 2.02
CA ARG A 103 -20.51 -28.36 2.69
C ARG A 103 -20.63 -28.38 4.21
N LEU A 104 -21.07 -27.28 4.79
CA LEU A 104 -21.38 -27.17 6.23
C LEU A 104 -22.75 -27.70 6.58
N LYS A 105 -23.53 -28.25 5.61
CA LYS A 105 -24.87 -28.77 5.76
C LYS A 105 -25.89 -27.77 6.35
N VAL A 106 -25.69 -26.46 6.01
CA VAL A 106 -26.65 -25.41 6.39
C VAL A 106 -27.99 -25.67 5.67
N PRO A 107 -29.15 -25.43 6.29
CA PRO A 107 -30.48 -25.58 5.66
C PRO A 107 -30.60 -24.76 4.35
N ALA A 108 -31.37 -25.30 3.39
CA ALA A 108 -31.46 -24.72 2.04
C ALA A 108 -32.12 -23.34 2.02
N ASP A 109 -33.12 -23.09 2.85
CA ASP A 109 -33.76 -21.79 3.03
C ASP A 109 -32.81 -20.72 3.56
N GLU A 110 -31.98 -21.09 4.52
CA GLU A 110 -30.95 -20.21 5.07
C GLU A 110 -29.85 -19.93 4.05
N ILE A 111 -29.43 -20.91 3.24
CA ILE A 111 -28.51 -20.73 2.14
C ILE A 111 -29.06 -19.72 1.12
N ASP A 112 -30.33 -19.90 0.68
CA ASP A 112 -30.93 -19.00 -0.30
C ASP A 112 -31.00 -17.56 0.23
N ARG A 113 -31.42 -17.38 1.48
CA ARG A 113 -31.44 -16.07 2.12
C ARG A 113 -30.07 -15.40 2.13
N ARG A 114 -29.03 -16.10 2.60
CA ARG A 114 -27.67 -15.55 2.67
C ARG A 114 -27.09 -15.27 1.29
N VAL A 115 -27.32 -16.15 0.31
CA VAL A 115 -26.83 -15.92 -1.07
C VAL A 115 -27.45 -14.66 -1.66
N ARG A 116 -28.77 -14.45 -1.51
CA ARG A 116 -29.43 -13.24 -2.01
C ARG A 116 -28.97 -11.98 -1.28
N ASP A 117 -28.75 -12.05 0.03
CA ASP A 117 -28.24 -10.91 0.80
C ASP A 117 -26.83 -10.50 0.34
N VAL A 118 -25.93 -11.46 0.16
CA VAL A 118 -24.57 -11.21 -0.35
C VAL A 118 -24.59 -10.72 -1.81
N ALA A 119 -25.45 -11.33 -2.65
CA ALA A 119 -25.60 -10.94 -4.05
C ALA A 119 -26.07 -9.48 -4.17
N ARG A 120 -27.04 -9.06 -3.35
CA ARG A 120 -27.52 -7.67 -3.31
C ARG A 120 -26.42 -6.69 -2.92
N ILE A 121 -25.59 -7.04 -1.94
CA ILE A 121 -24.45 -6.20 -1.50
C ILE A 121 -23.48 -5.95 -2.65
N LEU A 122 -23.26 -6.95 -3.51
CA LEU A 122 -22.29 -6.95 -4.60
C LEU A 122 -22.91 -6.73 -5.98
N SER A 123 -24.22 -6.40 -6.05
CA SER A 123 -24.97 -6.17 -7.30
C SER A 123 -24.86 -7.36 -8.28
N LEU A 124 -25.10 -8.57 -7.74
CA LEU A 124 -25.05 -9.83 -8.49
C LEU A 124 -26.44 -10.46 -8.68
N ASP A 125 -27.54 -9.84 -8.19
CA ASP A 125 -28.89 -10.42 -8.19
C ASP A 125 -29.31 -10.94 -9.57
N ALA A 126 -29.10 -10.13 -10.61
CA ALA A 126 -29.46 -10.50 -12.00
C ALA A 126 -28.48 -11.52 -12.65
N LEU A 127 -27.43 -11.93 -11.94
CA LEU A 127 -26.38 -12.78 -12.44
C LEU A 127 -26.31 -14.14 -11.78
N LEU A 128 -27.16 -14.42 -10.79
CA LEU A 128 -27.11 -15.62 -9.95
C LEU A 128 -27.18 -16.93 -10.79
N ASP A 129 -27.97 -16.94 -11.87
CA ASP A 129 -28.14 -18.11 -12.73
C ASP A 129 -27.07 -18.23 -13.83
N ARG A 130 -26.22 -17.22 -13.97
CA ARG A 130 -25.13 -17.25 -14.97
C ARG A 130 -23.97 -18.12 -14.50
N ARG A 131 -23.21 -18.65 -15.47
CA ARG A 131 -21.95 -19.32 -15.22
C ARG A 131 -20.77 -18.36 -15.42
N PRO A 132 -19.62 -18.56 -14.76
CA PRO A 132 -18.44 -17.69 -14.87
C PRO A 132 -18.03 -17.35 -16.31
N ARG A 133 -18.09 -18.31 -17.24
CA ARG A 133 -17.75 -18.10 -18.65
C ARG A 133 -18.60 -17.04 -19.38
N ALA A 134 -19.79 -16.75 -18.86
CA ALA A 134 -20.73 -15.77 -19.43
C ALA A 134 -20.69 -14.44 -18.67
N MET A 135 -19.60 -14.16 -17.94
CA MET A 135 -19.45 -12.97 -17.09
C MET A 135 -18.18 -12.21 -17.44
N SER A 136 -18.22 -10.87 -17.26
CA SER A 136 -17.02 -10.04 -17.33
C SER A 136 -16.09 -10.32 -16.13
N GLY A 137 -14.79 -9.97 -16.27
CA GLY A 137 -13.82 -10.15 -15.20
C GLY A 137 -14.25 -9.52 -13.86
N GLY A 138 -14.82 -8.31 -13.88
CA GLY A 138 -15.32 -7.66 -12.69
C GLY A 138 -16.55 -8.33 -12.06
N GLN A 139 -17.42 -8.93 -12.87
CA GLN A 139 -18.52 -9.74 -12.38
C GLN A 139 -18.02 -11.03 -11.74
N GLN A 140 -17.02 -11.68 -12.35
CA GLN A 140 -16.37 -12.85 -11.76
C GLN A 140 -15.68 -12.51 -10.43
N GLN A 141 -14.99 -11.37 -10.37
CA GLN A 141 -14.36 -10.86 -9.15
C GLN A 141 -15.37 -10.66 -8.02
N ARG A 142 -16.49 -9.97 -8.30
CA ARG A 142 -17.57 -9.81 -7.33
C ARG A 142 -18.13 -11.14 -6.87
N ALA A 143 -18.30 -12.11 -7.76
CA ALA A 143 -18.76 -13.46 -7.41
C ALA A 143 -17.75 -14.20 -6.52
N ALA A 144 -16.44 -14.05 -6.76
CA ALA A 144 -15.39 -14.61 -5.90
C ALA A 144 -15.41 -13.99 -4.49
N ILE A 145 -15.59 -12.67 -4.41
CA ILE A 145 -15.75 -11.95 -3.14
C ILE A 145 -17.02 -12.45 -2.42
N ALA A 146 -18.15 -12.58 -3.13
CA ALA A 146 -19.40 -13.10 -2.58
C ALA A 146 -19.23 -14.49 -1.97
N ARG A 147 -18.53 -15.40 -2.68
CA ARG A 147 -18.23 -16.75 -2.20
C ARG A 147 -17.35 -16.74 -0.93
N ALA A 148 -16.44 -15.79 -0.83
CA ALA A 148 -15.63 -15.62 0.36
C ALA A 148 -16.45 -15.08 1.54
N MET A 149 -17.32 -14.09 1.29
CA MET A 149 -18.14 -13.41 2.29
C MET A 149 -19.18 -14.28 2.97
N ILE A 150 -19.77 -15.23 2.23
CA ILE A 150 -20.96 -15.96 2.71
C ILE A 150 -20.70 -16.75 4.00
N LYS A 151 -19.44 -17.06 4.28
CA LYS A 151 -19.01 -17.77 5.50
C LYS A 151 -18.83 -16.85 6.72
N THR A 152 -18.96 -15.53 6.57
CA THR A 152 -18.69 -14.56 7.63
C THR A 152 -17.33 -14.81 8.32
N PRO A 153 -16.20 -14.78 7.57
CA PRO A 153 -14.91 -15.13 8.12
C PRO A 153 -14.42 -14.10 9.14
N ALA A 154 -13.53 -14.54 10.05
CA ALA A 154 -12.87 -13.64 10.99
C ALA A 154 -11.83 -12.74 10.28
N VAL A 155 -11.22 -13.25 9.20
CA VAL A 155 -10.20 -12.55 8.41
C VAL A 155 -10.45 -12.74 6.92
N PHE A 156 -10.38 -11.64 6.16
CA PHE A 156 -10.33 -11.66 4.70
C PHE A 156 -8.89 -11.56 4.18
N LEU A 157 -8.57 -12.40 3.22
CA LEU A 157 -7.27 -12.44 2.55
C LEU A 157 -7.47 -12.23 1.04
N PHE A 158 -6.77 -11.25 0.46
CA PHE A 158 -6.84 -10.94 -0.97
C PHE A 158 -5.44 -11.06 -1.60
N ASP A 159 -5.26 -12.00 -2.54
CA ASP A 159 -4.01 -12.21 -3.29
C ASP A 159 -4.12 -11.57 -4.66
N GLU A 160 -3.67 -10.33 -4.81
CA GLU A 160 -3.70 -9.51 -6.05
C GLU A 160 -5.05 -9.56 -6.80
N PRO A 161 -6.18 -9.28 -6.14
CA PRO A 161 -7.49 -9.58 -6.73
C PRO A 161 -7.84 -8.73 -7.95
N LEU A 162 -7.20 -7.58 -8.17
CA LEU A 162 -7.53 -6.65 -9.25
C LEU A 162 -6.51 -6.64 -10.39
N SER A 163 -5.43 -7.44 -10.31
CA SER A 163 -4.31 -7.41 -11.26
C SER A 163 -4.71 -7.72 -12.72
N ASN A 164 -5.72 -8.58 -12.92
CA ASN A 164 -6.16 -9.05 -14.25
C ASN A 164 -7.29 -8.20 -14.87
N LEU A 165 -7.54 -6.99 -14.35
CA LEU A 165 -8.64 -6.12 -14.78
C LEU A 165 -8.12 -4.87 -15.49
N ASP A 166 -8.94 -4.32 -16.39
CA ASP A 166 -8.68 -3.03 -17.00
C ASP A 166 -8.74 -1.87 -15.97
N ALA A 167 -8.15 -0.72 -16.30
CA ALA A 167 -7.99 0.41 -15.38
C ALA A 167 -9.34 0.98 -14.87
N LYS A 168 -10.36 1.04 -15.75
CA LYS A 168 -11.69 1.57 -15.39
C LYS A 168 -12.38 0.66 -14.38
N LEU A 169 -12.37 -0.64 -14.66
CA LEU A 169 -12.98 -1.66 -13.80
C LEU A 169 -12.23 -1.77 -12.47
N ARG A 170 -10.90 -1.69 -12.49
CA ARG A 170 -10.05 -1.67 -11.29
C ARG A 170 -10.43 -0.51 -10.38
N THR A 171 -10.60 0.69 -10.93
CA THR A 171 -11.02 1.89 -10.16
C THR A 171 -12.39 1.69 -9.51
N GLN A 172 -13.36 1.12 -10.23
CA GLN A 172 -14.70 0.85 -9.70
C GLN A 172 -14.66 -0.17 -8.57
N LEU A 173 -13.99 -1.32 -8.79
CA LEU A 173 -13.94 -2.42 -7.80
C LEU A 173 -13.15 -2.05 -6.55
N ARG A 174 -12.11 -1.21 -6.67
CA ARG A 174 -11.41 -0.65 -5.52
C ARG A 174 -12.37 0.12 -4.60
N GLY A 175 -13.24 0.96 -5.19
CA GLY A 175 -14.30 1.63 -4.45
C GLY A 175 -15.30 0.67 -3.80
N ASP A 176 -15.66 -0.42 -4.50
CA ASP A 176 -16.55 -1.45 -3.97
C ASP A 176 -15.92 -2.18 -2.77
N ILE A 177 -14.65 -2.57 -2.85
CA ILE A 177 -13.91 -3.23 -1.76
C ILE A 177 -13.84 -2.31 -0.54
N LYS A 178 -13.52 -1.01 -0.72
CA LYS A 178 -13.47 -0.04 0.39
C LYS A 178 -14.84 0.10 1.08
N ARG A 179 -15.95 0.20 0.29
CA ARG A 179 -17.31 0.26 0.84
C ARG A 179 -17.67 -1.02 1.58
N LEU A 180 -17.30 -2.17 1.02
CA LEU A 180 -17.52 -3.47 1.62
C LEU A 180 -16.83 -3.59 2.98
N HIS A 181 -15.53 -3.27 3.04
CA HIS A 181 -14.79 -3.30 4.29
C HIS A 181 -15.39 -2.39 5.37
N ARG A 182 -15.77 -1.14 5.01
CA ARG A 182 -16.44 -0.21 5.94
C ARG A 182 -17.73 -0.77 6.52
N ARG A 183 -18.47 -1.58 5.74
CA ARG A 183 -19.71 -2.20 6.16
C ARG A 183 -19.48 -3.41 7.06
N LEU A 184 -18.52 -4.27 6.70
CA LEU A 184 -18.26 -5.53 7.39
C LEU A 184 -17.33 -5.35 8.60
N LYS A 185 -16.39 -4.40 8.51
CA LYS A 185 -15.33 -4.15 9.51
C LYS A 185 -14.47 -5.40 9.81
N THR A 186 -14.43 -6.36 8.89
CA THR A 186 -13.65 -7.58 9.05
C THR A 186 -12.17 -7.29 8.82
N THR A 187 -11.29 -7.82 9.65
CA THR A 187 -9.83 -7.74 9.47
C THR A 187 -9.45 -8.21 8.08
N THR A 188 -8.76 -7.37 7.34
CA THR A 188 -8.47 -7.61 5.93
C THR A 188 -6.99 -7.47 5.65
N LEU A 189 -6.39 -8.50 5.08
CA LEU A 189 -5.03 -8.49 4.54
C LEU A 189 -5.09 -8.55 3.02
N TYR A 190 -4.54 -7.54 2.37
CA TYR A 190 -4.60 -7.36 0.93
C TYR A 190 -3.20 -7.29 0.33
N VAL A 191 -2.90 -8.13 -0.64
CA VAL A 191 -1.63 -8.14 -1.37
C VAL A 191 -1.81 -7.43 -2.70
N THR A 192 -0.92 -6.52 -3.01
CA THR A 192 -0.84 -5.86 -4.32
C THR A 192 0.58 -5.40 -4.64
N HIS A 193 0.85 -5.17 -5.91
CA HIS A 193 2.00 -4.42 -6.40
C HIS A 193 1.60 -3.02 -6.91
N ASP A 194 0.29 -2.71 -6.93
CA ASP A 194 -0.27 -1.43 -7.35
C ASP A 194 -0.28 -0.44 -6.17
N GLN A 195 0.53 0.61 -6.30
CA GLN A 195 0.65 1.65 -5.25
C GLN A 195 -0.68 2.38 -5.03
N LEU A 196 -1.45 2.62 -6.10
CA LEU A 196 -2.72 3.34 -5.99
C LEU A 196 -3.76 2.54 -5.20
N GLU A 197 -3.73 1.19 -5.32
CA GLU A 197 -4.55 0.32 -4.47
C GLU A 197 -4.14 0.46 -3.00
N ALA A 198 -2.85 0.37 -2.72
CA ALA A 198 -2.33 0.50 -1.35
C ALA A 198 -2.69 1.86 -0.74
N MET A 199 -2.44 2.95 -1.46
CA MET A 199 -2.70 4.32 -0.99
C MET A 199 -4.18 4.63 -0.76
N THR A 200 -5.09 3.94 -1.47
CA THR A 200 -6.54 4.22 -1.38
C THR A 200 -7.30 3.28 -0.46
N LEU A 201 -6.87 2.03 -0.34
CA LEU A 201 -7.59 1.01 0.44
C LEU A 201 -7.12 0.94 1.89
N ALA A 202 -5.81 1.04 2.13
CA ALA A 202 -5.21 0.71 3.40
C ALA A 202 -5.56 1.68 4.53
N ASP A 203 -5.67 1.14 5.74
CA ASP A 203 -5.49 1.89 6.98
C ASP A 203 -3.98 1.97 7.29
N ARG A 204 -3.24 0.85 7.14
CA ARG A 204 -1.77 0.81 7.10
C ARG A 204 -1.26 -0.01 5.93
N VAL A 205 -0.08 0.37 5.45
CA VAL A 205 0.67 -0.34 4.41
C VAL A 205 1.94 -0.92 5.03
N VAL A 206 2.21 -2.19 4.73
CA VAL A 206 3.48 -2.87 5.01
C VAL A 206 4.26 -2.92 3.71
N LEU A 207 5.26 -2.07 3.59
CA LEU A 207 6.17 -2.10 2.44
C LEU A 207 7.23 -3.18 2.67
N MET A 208 7.33 -4.12 1.72
CA MET A 208 8.25 -5.26 1.81
C MET A 208 9.33 -5.20 0.73
N ARG A 209 10.54 -5.63 1.09
CA ARG A 209 11.69 -5.75 0.16
C ARG A 209 12.53 -6.97 0.56
N GLY A 210 12.79 -7.88 -0.40
CA GLY A 210 13.70 -9.01 -0.17
C GLY A 210 13.38 -9.88 1.05
N GLY A 211 12.11 -10.13 1.34
CA GLY A 211 11.67 -10.92 2.49
C GLY A 211 11.67 -10.19 3.84
N HIS A 212 11.94 -8.90 3.86
CA HIS A 212 11.92 -8.05 5.06
C HIS A 212 10.81 -7.00 4.98
N ILE A 213 10.40 -6.51 6.14
CA ILE A 213 9.59 -5.30 6.24
C ILE A 213 10.53 -4.09 6.15
N GLU A 214 10.32 -3.26 5.14
CA GLU A 214 11.10 -2.03 4.92
C GLU A 214 10.53 -0.85 5.72
N GLN A 215 9.20 -0.69 5.69
CA GLN A 215 8.50 0.35 6.43
C GLN A 215 7.03 -0.07 6.65
N ILE A 216 6.47 0.27 7.81
CA ILE A 216 5.04 0.19 8.10
C ILE A 216 4.55 1.58 8.46
N GLY A 217 3.37 1.93 7.97
CA GLY A 217 2.72 3.20 8.31
C GLY A 217 1.43 3.41 7.54
N THR A 218 0.76 4.51 7.82
CA THR A 218 -0.36 4.96 6.99
C THR A 218 0.11 5.30 5.58
N PRO A 219 -0.77 5.30 4.58
CA PRO A 219 -0.42 5.76 3.23
C PRO A 219 0.26 7.14 3.22
N ALA A 220 -0.23 8.09 4.04
CA ALA A 220 0.33 9.43 4.14
C ALA A 220 1.76 9.43 4.71
N GLU A 221 2.06 8.59 5.71
CA GLU A 221 3.40 8.46 6.29
C GLU A 221 4.38 7.85 5.28
N LEU A 222 4.00 6.78 4.57
CA LEU A 222 4.88 6.18 3.56
C LEU A 222 5.21 7.17 2.44
N TYR A 223 4.24 7.97 2.02
CA TYR A 223 4.43 8.98 0.99
C TYR A 223 5.22 10.19 1.47
N GLY A 224 4.87 10.75 2.63
CA GLY A 224 5.41 12.00 3.16
C GLY A 224 6.68 11.82 4.01
N GLN A 225 6.90 10.64 4.59
CA GLN A 225 8.00 10.36 5.54
C GLN A 225 8.69 9.03 5.20
N PRO A 226 9.24 8.87 3.99
CA PRO A 226 9.94 7.64 3.63
C PRO A 226 11.21 7.47 4.49
N HIS A 227 11.37 6.29 5.09
CA HIS A 227 12.50 5.99 5.98
C HIS A 227 13.78 5.65 5.23
N THR A 228 13.66 5.19 3.97
CA THR A 228 14.81 4.77 3.15
C THR A 228 14.69 5.28 1.72
N VAL A 229 15.82 5.30 1.00
CA VAL A 229 15.86 5.59 -0.44
C VAL A 229 14.92 4.66 -1.21
N PHE A 230 14.86 3.37 -0.82
CA PHE A 230 13.95 2.42 -1.44
C PHE A 230 12.47 2.84 -1.26
N ALA A 231 12.05 3.14 -0.03
CA ALA A 231 10.68 3.56 0.24
C ALA A 231 10.32 4.84 -0.53
N ALA A 232 11.23 5.82 -0.55
CA ALA A 232 11.07 7.08 -1.27
C ALA A 232 10.91 6.90 -2.78
N GLY A 233 11.71 6.02 -3.38
CA GLY A 233 11.68 5.75 -4.82
C GLY A 233 10.57 4.78 -5.24
N PHE A 234 10.16 3.88 -4.35
CA PHE A 234 9.10 2.91 -4.65
C PHE A 234 7.71 3.50 -4.49
N VAL A 235 7.47 4.37 -3.50
CA VAL A 235 6.15 4.94 -3.21
C VAL A 235 5.98 6.29 -3.90
N GLY A 236 5.03 6.38 -4.81
CA GLY A 236 4.69 7.57 -5.60
C GLY A 236 4.92 7.40 -7.09
N THR A 237 4.04 7.98 -7.90
CA THR A 237 4.11 8.01 -9.36
C THR A 237 3.88 9.45 -9.82
N PRO A 238 4.87 10.11 -10.45
CA PRO A 238 6.22 9.62 -10.71
C PRO A 238 7.05 9.38 -9.44
N ALA A 239 8.17 8.62 -9.59
CA ALA A 239 9.10 8.37 -8.49
C ALA A 239 9.75 9.67 -7.99
N MET A 240 10.27 9.66 -6.76
CA MET A 240 11.01 10.78 -6.19
C MET A 240 12.32 11.03 -6.98
N ASN A 241 12.65 12.29 -7.19
CA ASN A 241 13.97 12.68 -7.76
C ASN A 241 15.06 12.48 -6.71
N PHE A 242 16.24 12.00 -7.12
CA PHE A 242 17.39 11.84 -6.25
C PHE A 242 18.61 12.52 -6.84
N ALA A 243 19.42 13.18 -6.01
CA ALA A 243 20.70 13.73 -6.40
C ALA A 243 21.72 13.55 -5.26
N ALA A 244 22.98 13.26 -5.64
CA ALA A 244 24.06 13.20 -4.67
C ALA A 244 24.39 14.60 -4.15
N GLY A 245 24.64 14.71 -2.86
CA GLY A 245 25.00 15.97 -2.22
C GLY A 245 25.98 15.80 -1.05
N THR A 246 26.59 16.89 -0.68
CA THR A 246 27.51 16.95 0.47
C THR A 246 27.06 18.07 1.40
N ILE A 247 26.98 17.78 2.67
CA ILE A 247 26.70 18.78 3.71
C ILE A 247 27.96 19.61 3.96
N LYS A 248 27.79 20.93 4.03
CA LYS A 248 28.85 21.87 4.43
C LYS A 248 28.33 22.72 5.60
N ARG A 249 29.16 22.91 6.60
CA ARG A 249 28.83 23.80 7.72
C ARG A 249 29.68 25.06 7.66
N VAL A 250 29.03 26.22 7.64
CA VAL A 250 29.68 27.53 7.72
C VAL A 250 29.15 28.25 8.96
N GLY A 251 29.89 28.16 10.06
CA GLY A 251 29.40 28.60 11.38
C GLY A 251 28.18 27.83 11.82
N ALA A 252 27.07 28.51 12.07
CA ALA A 252 25.79 27.92 12.45
C ALA A 252 24.94 27.46 11.23
N THR A 253 25.31 27.85 10.01
CA THR A 253 24.56 27.57 8.81
C THR A 253 24.92 26.20 8.24
N VAL A 254 23.90 25.38 7.99
CA VAL A 254 24.03 24.12 7.24
C VAL A 254 23.76 24.41 5.76
N LEU A 255 24.65 24.01 4.89
CA LEU A 255 24.52 24.13 3.44
C LEU A 255 24.50 22.74 2.81
N LEU A 256 23.60 22.51 1.89
CA LEU A 256 23.65 21.33 1.01
C LEU A 256 24.26 21.76 -0.33
N ASP A 257 25.40 21.19 -0.65
CA ASP A 257 26.05 21.32 -1.97
C ASP A 257 25.61 20.11 -2.81
N CYS A 258 24.73 20.34 -3.78
CA CYS A 258 24.06 19.28 -4.52
C CYS A 258 23.96 19.65 -5.99
N ASN A 259 24.59 18.86 -6.84
CA ASN A 259 24.52 18.97 -8.31
C ASN A 259 24.65 20.41 -8.83
N GLY A 260 25.67 21.14 -8.37
CA GLY A 260 25.95 22.54 -8.76
C GLY A 260 25.09 23.59 -8.03
N ALA A 261 24.05 23.19 -7.30
CA ALA A 261 23.28 24.10 -6.46
C ALA A 261 23.81 24.10 -5.02
N ARG A 262 23.69 25.24 -4.34
CA ARG A 262 23.97 25.39 -2.90
C ARG A 262 22.74 25.88 -2.19
N TRP A 263 22.18 25.03 -1.36
CA TRP A 263 20.96 25.31 -0.63
C TRP A 263 21.25 25.54 0.86
N PRO A 264 20.97 26.74 1.39
CA PRO A 264 20.99 26.95 2.83
C PRO A 264 19.80 26.21 3.47
N LEU A 265 20.09 25.39 4.49
CA LEU A 265 19.11 24.61 5.23
C LEU A 265 18.89 25.26 6.60
N ALA A 266 17.74 25.88 6.80
CA ALA A 266 17.42 26.66 7.99
C ALA A 266 16.60 25.88 9.03
N THR A 267 15.86 24.85 8.59
CA THR A 267 14.96 24.08 9.47
C THR A 267 15.75 23.27 10.51
N PRO A 268 15.29 23.24 11.80
CA PRO A 268 15.97 22.51 12.87
C PRO A 268 16.22 21.03 12.61
N ARG A 269 15.41 20.39 11.75
CA ARG A 269 15.57 18.96 11.40
C ARG A 269 16.90 18.63 10.72
N PHE A 270 17.63 19.63 10.22
CA PHE A 270 18.95 19.48 9.60
C PHE A 270 20.10 19.79 10.58
N ALA A 271 19.80 20.21 11.80
CA ALA A 271 20.83 20.65 12.75
C ALA A 271 21.81 19.54 13.16
N GLY A 272 21.38 18.26 13.12
CA GLY A 272 22.20 17.09 13.41
C GLY A 272 23.19 16.68 12.33
N LEU A 273 23.11 17.27 11.13
CA LEU A 273 24.01 16.94 10.03
C LEU A 273 25.42 17.51 10.27
N HIS A 274 26.47 16.76 9.89
CA HIS A 274 27.85 17.15 10.10
C HIS A 274 28.55 17.55 8.79
N ASP A 275 29.61 18.35 8.93
CA ASP A 275 30.39 18.80 7.79
C ASP A 275 31.02 17.62 7.05
N GLY A 276 30.99 17.67 5.70
CA GLY A 276 31.48 16.59 4.84
C GLY A 276 30.56 15.38 4.69
N GLN A 277 29.40 15.33 5.39
CA GLN A 277 28.48 14.20 5.28
C GLN A 277 27.96 14.06 3.87
N GLN A 278 28.11 12.85 3.31
CA GLN A 278 27.57 12.49 2.00
C GLN A 278 26.10 12.08 2.13
N VAL A 279 25.26 12.70 1.33
CA VAL A 279 23.81 12.46 1.37
C VAL A 279 23.24 12.28 -0.04
N LYS A 280 22.09 11.62 -0.13
CA LYS A 280 21.20 11.65 -1.30
C LYS A 280 20.06 12.63 -0.98
N ALA A 281 20.06 13.77 -1.65
CA ALA A 281 18.95 14.71 -1.61
C ALA A 281 17.78 14.17 -2.44
N ALA A 282 16.58 14.29 -1.94
CA ALA A 282 15.40 13.75 -2.63
C ALA A 282 14.20 14.70 -2.54
N ILE A 283 13.49 14.84 -3.67
CA ILE A 283 12.31 15.67 -3.78
C ILE A 283 11.26 15.03 -4.71
N ARG A 284 9.99 15.11 -4.35
CA ARG A 284 8.93 14.61 -5.21
C ARG A 284 8.65 15.55 -6.39
N PRO A 285 8.33 15.00 -7.58
CA PRO A 285 8.02 15.79 -8.78
C PRO A 285 6.89 16.81 -8.60
N ASN A 286 5.89 16.48 -7.81
CA ASN A 286 4.74 17.34 -7.52
C ASN A 286 5.04 18.50 -6.53
N HIS A 287 6.19 18.49 -5.87
CA HIS A 287 6.62 19.59 -5.01
C HIS A 287 7.43 20.64 -5.77
N LEU A 288 7.86 20.34 -6.99
CA LEU A 288 8.55 21.28 -7.87
C LEU A 288 7.54 22.20 -8.55
N ARG A 289 7.63 23.50 -8.28
CA ARG A 289 6.76 24.53 -8.84
C ARG A 289 7.54 25.34 -9.86
N LEU A 290 7.03 25.45 -11.09
CA LEU A 290 7.65 26.26 -12.14
C LEU A 290 7.67 27.74 -11.71
N VAL A 291 8.83 28.36 -11.85
CA VAL A 291 8.98 29.81 -11.55
C VAL A 291 8.55 30.60 -12.78
N THR A 292 7.46 31.36 -12.66
CA THR A 292 6.98 32.29 -13.70
C THR A 292 7.36 33.73 -13.41
N GLU A 293 7.58 34.07 -12.13
CA GLU A 293 7.98 35.40 -11.68
C GLU A 293 9.04 35.30 -10.55
N PRO A 294 9.96 36.24 -10.44
CA PRO A 294 10.92 36.29 -9.34
C PRO A 294 10.20 36.59 -8.02
N ASP A 295 9.99 35.59 -7.19
CA ASP A 295 9.47 35.76 -5.83
C ASP A 295 10.45 35.12 -4.82
N PRO A 296 11.19 35.92 -4.03
CA PRO A 296 12.12 35.41 -3.03
C PRO A 296 11.41 35.04 -1.71
N THR A 297 10.49 34.09 -1.76
CA THR A 297 9.83 33.60 -0.52
C THR A 297 10.88 32.93 0.38
N PRO A 298 11.06 33.37 1.65
CA PRO A 298 11.98 32.73 2.59
C PRO A 298 11.62 31.25 2.81
N GLY A 299 12.66 30.39 2.93
CA GLY A 299 12.47 28.94 3.13
C GLY A 299 12.19 28.17 1.83
N THR A 300 12.29 28.79 0.66
CA THR A 300 12.21 28.10 -0.64
C THR A 300 13.60 27.88 -1.22
N LEU A 301 13.78 26.70 -1.81
CA LEU A 301 14.96 26.28 -2.53
C LEU A 301 14.65 26.28 -4.04
N ALA A 302 15.68 26.42 -4.88
CA ALA A 302 15.49 26.45 -6.32
C ALA A 302 16.51 25.57 -7.04
N LEU A 303 16.09 25.03 -8.18
CA LEU A 303 16.94 24.35 -9.15
C LEU A 303 16.63 24.89 -10.56
N THR A 304 17.62 24.87 -11.44
CA THR A 304 17.46 25.27 -12.84
C THR A 304 17.96 24.14 -13.73
N GLY A 305 17.21 23.85 -14.78
CA GLY A 305 17.55 22.80 -15.73
C GLY A 305 17.01 23.10 -17.12
N THR A 306 17.48 22.33 -18.08
CA THR A 306 17.02 22.39 -19.47
C THR A 306 15.94 21.32 -19.68
N VAL A 307 14.81 21.69 -20.26
CA VAL A 307 13.70 20.75 -20.56
C VAL A 307 14.14 19.79 -21.65
N GLU A 308 14.17 18.50 -21.35
CA GLU A 308 14.44 17.44 -22.33
C GLU A 308 13.17 16.87 -22.95
N LEU A 309 12.16 16.58 -22.11
CA LEU A 309 10.93 15.92 -22.54
C LEU A 309 9.72 16.49 -21.79
N VAL A 310 8.59 16.58 -22.49
CA VAL A 310 7.28 16.93 -21.93
C VAL A 310 6.26 15.89 -22.36
N GLU A 311 5.66 15.24 -21.38
CA GLU A 311 4.62 14.23 -21.58
C GLU A 311 3.28 14.73 -21.02
N LEU A 312 2.29 14.88 -21.89
CA LEU A 312 0.96 15.34 -21.47
C LEU A 312 0.16 14.19 -20.84
N LEU A 313 -0.19 14.33 -19.58
CA LEU A 313 -0.96 13.35 -18.80
C LEU A 313 -2.44 13.75 -18.62
N GLY A 314 -2.93 14.65 -19.44
CA GLY A 314 -4.28 15.22 -19.36
C GLY A 314 -4.27 16.60 -18.72
N ALA A 315 -4.69 16.73 -17.47
CA ALA A 315 -4.68 18.03 -16.75
C ALA A 315 -3.27 18.46 -16.33
N GLU A 316 -2.34 17.54 -16.25
CA GLU A 316 -0.94 17.76 -15.87
C GLU A 316 0.00 17.36 -17.01
N ALA A 317 1.22 17.87 -16.96
CA ALA A 317 2.33 17.45 -17.79
C ALA A 317 3.49 17.00 -16.90
N LEU A 318 4.10 15.88 -17.26
CA LEU A 318 5.38 15.44 -16.71
C LEU A 318 6.50 16.08 -17.54
N VAL A 319 7.29 16.91 -16.88
CA VAL A 319 8.44 17.58 -17.46
C VAL A 319 9.70 16.92 -16.97
N THR A 320 10.49 16.35 -17.88
CA THR A 320 11.84 15.84 -17.57
C THR A 320 12.87 16.90 -17.92
N LEU A 321 13.72 17.21 -16.95
CA LEU A 321 14.79 18.21 -17.05
C LEU A 321 16.14 17.52 -17.05
N ASP A 322 17.06 18.02 -17.83
CA ASP A 322 18.49 17.87 -17.54
C ASP A 322 18.88 18.89 -16.46
N TRP A 323 19.11 18.42 -15.25
CA TRP A 323 19.65 19.21 -14.16
C TRP A 323 21.13 18.89 -13.97
N HIS A 324 21.99 19.60 -14.72
CA HIS A 324 23.45 19.41 -14.71
C HIS A 324 23.87 17.94 -14.92
N GLY A 325 23.34 17.30 -15.97
CA GLY A 325 23.67 15.92 -16.33
C GLY A 325 22.88 14.86 -15.55
N GLN A 326 21.91 15.25 -14.72
CA GLN A 326 21.02 14.33 -14.02
C GLN A 326 19.54 14.57 -14.41
N PRO A 327 18.77 13.53 -14.72
CA PRO A 327 17.37 13.69 -14.99
C PRO A 327 16.60 14.09 -13.73
N CYS A 328 15.76 15.11 -13.85
CA CYS A 328 14.87 15.58 -12.79
C CYS A 328 13.46 15.72 -13.35
N ALA A 329 12.49 15.08 -12.72
CA ALA A 329 11.09 15.11 -13.13
C ALA A 329 10.30 16.16 -12.34
N ALA A 330 9.42 16.91 -13.00
CA ALA A 330 8.46 17.82 -12.36
C ALA A 330 7.06 17.61 -12.92
N LEU A 331 6.03 17.69 -12.07
CA LEU A 331 4.64 17.73 -12.48
C LEU A 331 4.14 19.16 -12.47
N VAL A 332 3.67 19.62 -13.63
CA VAL A 332 3.12 20.97 -13.80
C VAL A 332 1.69 20.91 -14.41
N PRO A 333 0.84 21.91 -14.20
CA PRO A 333 -0.41 22.01 -14.97
C PRO A 333 -0.12 22.03 -16.48
N ALA A 334 -0.87 21.22 -17.26
CA ALA A 334 -0.61 21.09 -18.70
C ALA A 334 -0.54 22.43 -19.48
N PRO A 335 -1.36 23.45 -19.18
CA PRO A 335 -1.25 24.75 -19.85
C PRO A 335 0.05 25.55 -19.52
N MET A 336 0.77 25.17 -18.45
CA MET A 336 2.00 25.81 -18.02
C MET A 336 3.25 25.02 -18.45
N ALA A 337 3.08 23.91 -19.19
CA ALA A 337 4.21 23.08 -19.60
C ALA A 337 5.18 23.85 -20.49
N PRO A 338 6.47 23.93 -20.13
CA PRO A 338 7.48 24.62 -20.91
C PRO A 338 7.81 23.84 -22.19
N ALA A 339 8.33 24.52 -23.21
CA ALA A 339 8.75 23.86 -24.44
C ALA A 339 10.07 23.06 -24.23
N PRO A 340 10.26 21.93 -24.91
CA PRO A 340 11.54 21.24 -24.95
C PRO A 340 12.68 22.17 -25.40
N GLY A 341 13.84 22.06 -24.76
CA GLY A 341 14.98 22.92 -24.96
C GLY A 341 14.95 24.23 -24.14
N ALA A 342 13.85 24.60 -23.52
CA ALA A 342 13.79 25.78 -22.67
C ALA A 342 14.59 25.58 -21.37
N VAL A 343 15.30 26.62 -20.94
CA VAL A 343 15.91 26.67 -19.61
C VAL A 343 14.90 27.23 -18.64
N VAL A 344 14.57 26.45 -17.62
CA VAL A 344 13.53 26.78 -16.64
C VAL A 344 14.04 26.63 -15.21
N ALA A 345 13.45 27.43 -14.31
CA ALA A 345 13.72 27.30 -12.89
C ALA A 345 12.49 26.71 -12.18
N PHE A 346 12.75 25.84 -11.22
CA PHE A 346 11.73 25.31 -10.30
C PHE A 346 12.07 25.68 -8.87
N ARG A 347 11.03 25.97 -8.10
CA ARG A 347 11.12 26.17 -6.64
C ARG A 347 10.43 25.07 -5.89
N PHE A 348 10.86 24.84 -4.67
CA PHE A 348 10.24 23.92 -3.73
C PHE A 348 10.48 24.36 -2.29
N ASP A 349 9.58 24.01 -1.40
CA ASP A 349 9.70 24.30 0.01
C ASP A 349 10.79 23.41 0.63
N GLU A 350 11.64 23.97 1.49
CA GLU A 350 12.65 23.22 2.25
C GLU A 350 12.02 22.03 3.02
N ALA A 351 10.77 22.19 3.49
CA ALA A 351 10.02 21.14 4.16
C ALA A 351 9.79 19.89 3.28
N ALA A 352 9.81 20.03 1.97
CA ALA A 352 9.63 18.93 1.02
C ALA A 352 10.93 18.17 0.68
N LEU A 353 12.09 18.70 1.10
CA LEU A 353 13.40 18.10 0.87
C LEU A 353 13.63 16.97 1.86
N HIS A 354 13.95 15.78 1.38
CA HIS A 354 14.42 14.66 2.19
C HIS A 354 15.93 14.47 1.96
N LEU A 355 16.64 14.11 3.02
CA LEU A 355 18.05 13.74 2.92
C LEU A 355 18.22 12.32 3.46
N PHE A 356 18.91 11.50 2.68
CA PHE A 356 19.25 10.14 3.06
C PHE A 356 20.76 10.04 3.16
N ASP A 357 21.26 9.36 4.18
CA ASP A 357 22.68 9.05 4.29
C ASP A 357 23.12 8.19 3.09
N ALA A 358 24.23 8.55 2.46
CA ALA A 358 24.64 7.90 1.21
C ALA A 358 25.07 6.44 1.40
N GLY A 359 25.57 6.07 2.58
CA GLY A 359 26.04 4.72 2.89
C GLY A 359 24.93 3.80 3.40
N THR A 360 24.11 4.30 4.34
CA THR A 360 23.04 3.49 4.97
C THR A 360 21.72 3.55 4.21
N GLU A 361 21.56 4.50 3.30
CA GLU A 361 20.30 4.80 2.58
C GLU A 361 19.13 5.18 3.50
N ARG A 362 19.38 5.48 4.78
CA ARG A 362 18.37 5.90 5.76
C ARG A 362 18.14 7.39 5.74
N ASN A 363 16.90 7.79 5.94
CA ASN A 363 16.50 9.20 6.03
C ASN A 363 17.05 9.83 7.32
N VAL A 364 17.94 10.82 7.15
CA VAL A 364 18.58 11.54 8.27
C VAL A 364 17.82 12.79 8.70
N THR A 365 16.69 13.08 8.07
CA THR A 365 15.82 14.23 8.40
C THR A 365 14.62 13.85 9.25
N LEU A 366 14.41 12.56 9.47
CA LEU A 366 13.38 12.05 10.37
C LEU A 366 14.03 11.77 11.75
N PRO A 367 13.31 12.01 12.87
CA PRO A 367 13.75 11.51 14.16
C PRO A 367 13.93 9.99 14.06
N ASP A 368 14.86 9.40 14.83
CA ASP A 368 15.22 7.98 14.81
C ASP A 368 13.96 7.09 14.80
N ALA A 369 13.45 6.87 13.61
CA ALA A 369 12.31 6.01 13.39
C ALA A 369 12.84 4.58 13.26
N ASN A 370 12.61 3.77 14.29
CA ASN A 370 12.68 2.32 14.11
C ASN A 370 11.66 1.95 13.03
N PRO A 371 12.03 1.41 11.84
CA PRO A 371 11.11 1.08 10.77
C PRO A 371 10.00 0.10 11.22
N ILE A 372 10.21 -0.58 12.36
CA ILE A 372 9.30 -1.54 12.98
C ILE A 372 8.52 -0.91 14.15
N ALA A 373 8.82 0.33 14.59
CA ALA A 373 8.16 0.96 15.73
C ALA A 373 6.63 1.13 15.57
N HIS A 374 6.14 1.06 14.33
CA HIS A 374 4.70 1.05 14.01
C HIS A 374 4.15 -0.35 13.70
N ALA A 375 4.83 -1.42 14.13
CA ALA A 375 4.30 -2.78 14.02
C ALA A 375 3.03 -2.98 14.84
N ALA A 376 2.83 -2.18 15.91
CA ALA A 376 1.58 -2.11 16.67
C ALA A 376 0.61 -1.10 16.05
N PRO A 377 -0.69 -1.38 16.02
CA PRO A 377 -1.70 -0.43 15.55
C PRO A 377 -1.65 0.85 16.38
N PRO A 378 -1.91 2.04 15.80
CA PRO A 378 -2.04 3.27 16.57
C PRO A 378 -3.09 3.06 17.65
N ALA A 379 -2.79 3.50 18.88
CA ALA A 379 -3.72 3.43 20.01
C ALA A 379 -5.08 4.01 19.55
N ALA A 380 -6.14 3.22 19.71
CA ALA A 380 -7.47 3.57 19.25
C ALA A 380 -7.81 4.99 19.71
N ALA A 381 -7.92 5.92 18.76
CA ALA A 381 -8.47 7.24 19.06
C ALA A 381 -9.81 7.01 19.76
N THR A 382 -9.98 7.55 20.95
CA THR A 382 -11.20 7.44 21.76
C THR A 382 -12.40 7.79 20.90
N ARG A 383 -13.10 6.76 20.41
CA ARG A 383 -14.27 6.93 19.58
C ARG A 383 -15.39 7.47 20.44
N THR A 384 -15.77 8.72 20.21
CA THR A 384 -17.09 9.21 20.59
C THR A 384 -18.11 8.31 19.89
N THR A 385 -18.83 7.54 20.68
CA THR A 385 -19.91 6.62 20.25
C THR A 385 -20.99 7.44 19.52
N PRO A 386 -21.27 7.19 18.25
CA PRO A 386 -22.53 7.65 17.67
C PRO A 386 -23.67 6.84 18.27
N PRO A 387 -24.91 7.43 18.41
CA PRO A 387 -26.03 6.76 19.00
C PRO A 387 -26.38 5.48 18.23
N ALA A 388 -26.79 4.46 18.98
CA ALA A 388 -27.07 3.13 18.53
C ALA A 388 -28.02 3.10 17.31
N ALA A 389 -27.47 2.73 16.15
CA ALA A 389 -28.30 2.25 15.05
C ALA A 389 -28.79 0.84 15.42
N THR A 390 -30.08 0.70 15.43
CA THR A 390 -30.85 -0.50 15.75
C THR A 390 -30.27 -1.75 15.10
N GLY A 391 -30.05 -2.74 15.95
CA GLY A 391 -29.27 -3.93 15.70
C GLY A 391 -29.71 -4.79 14.52
N TRP A 392 -28.71 -5.25 13.83
CA TRP A 392 -28.74 -6.52 13.14
C TRP A 392 -28.15 -7.57 14.09
N SER A 393 -29.00 -8.04 15.02
CA SER A 393 -28.68 -9.22 15.82
C SER A 393 -28.92 -10.45 14.95
N MET A 394 -27.86 -11.17 14.59
CA MET A 394 -27.98 -12.55 14.16
C MET A 394 -28.50 -13.37 15.37
N PRO A 395 -29.59 -14.16 15.25
CA PRO A 395 -29.95 -15.08 16.31
C PRO A 395 -28.85 -16.14 16.49
N ARG A 396 -28.35 -16.24 17.71
CA ARG A 396 -27.54 -17.38 18.15
C ARG A 396 -28.51 -18.54 18.41
N SER A 397 -28.37 -19.58 17.68
CA SER A 397 -28.64 -20.97 18.07
C SER A 397 -28.02 -21.91 17.08
#